data_fa799a4062d6131c9f14c1e5954e4761
#
_entry.id   fa799a4062d6131c9f14c1e5954e4761
#
_cell.length_a   1.000
_cell.length_b   1.000
_cell.length_c   1.000
_cell.angle_alpha   90.00
_cell.angle_beta   90.00
_cell.angle_gamma   90.00
#
_symmetry.space_group_name_H-M   'P 1'
#
loop_
_entity.id
_entity.type
_entity.pdbx_description
1 polymer ?
#
loop_
_entity_poly.entity_id
_entity_poly.type
_entity_poly.pdbx_seq_one_letter_code
_entity_poly.pdbx_strand_id
1 'polypeptide(L)'
;MPNLPRAILFDLDDTILVAFGPAESQWRRILAAYAEHLAPLTPAAAIAAITDSSRDLWADPARHKHWRHRIGEARRRIVANAFAALAAAGHAVPERSLCDEIADRYNALHDAELACFPGAHDTLDRLKELGVRLALITNGAAEPQRAKVIRFALEHRFEHIQIEGEHGFGKPEERA
;
A
#
# COMPACT_ATOMS: atom_id res chain seq x y z
N MET A 1 -30.18 22.63 8.87
CA MET A 1 -28.94 22.21 8.20
C MET A 1 -28.44 20.97 8.93
N PRO A 2 -27.94 19.92 8.26
CA PRO A 2 -27.31 18.83 8.97
C PRO A 2 -26.17 19.39 9.86
N ASN A 3 -26.07 18.85 11.07
CA ASN A 3 -25.07 19.32 12.04
C ASN A 3 -23.71 18.73 11.62
N LEU A 4 -22.96 19.46 10.77
CA LEU A 4 -21.64 19.01 10.30
C LEU A 4 -20.62 19.09 11.44
N PRO A 5 -19.65 18.18 11.49
CA PRO A 5 -18.56 18.27 12.46
C PRO A 5 -17.72 19.53 12.20
N ARG A 6 -17.08 20.04 13.23
CA ARG A 6 -16.19 21.19 13.11
C ARG A 6 -14.89 20.86 12.36
N ALA A 7 -14.45 19.61 12.45
CA ALA A 7 -13.27 19.10 11.79
C ALA A 7 -13.42 17.61 11.44
N ILE A 8 -12.70 17.18 10.40
CA ILE A 8 -12.60 15.77 9.98
C ILE A 8 -11.11 15.43 9.81
N LEU A 9 -10.73 14.29 10.39
CA LEU A 9 -9.41 13.70 10.21
C LEU A 9 -9.53 12.59 9.15
N PHE A 10 -8.81 12.72 8.06
CA PHE A 10 -8.79 11.74 6.97
C PHE A 10 -7.55 10.86 7.05
N ASP A 11 -7.69 9.60 6.71
CA ASP A 11 -6.56 8.76 6.29
C ASP A 11 -6.28 8.99 4.80
N LEU A 12 -5.13 8.52 4.31
CA LEU A 12 -4.73 8.64 2.93
C LEU A 12 -5.04 7.38 2.12
N ASP A 13 -4.38 6.27 2.48
CA ASP A 13 -4.45 5.01 1.74
C ASP A 13 -5.80 4.31 2.02
N ASP A 14 -6.49 3.85 0.96
CA ASP A 14 -7.84 3.29 0.99
C ASP A 14 -8.95 4.19 1.59
N THR A 15 -8.66 5.50 1.66
CA THR A 15 -9.64 6.52 2.06
C THR A 15 -9.74 7.61 0.99
N ILE A 16 -8.62 8.19 0.60
CA ILE A 16 -8.51 9.18 -0.49
C ILE A 16 -7.91 8.52 -1.73
N LEU A 17 -6.93 7.65 -1.56
CA LEU A 17 -6.25 6.91 -2.63
C LEU A 17 -6.65 5.45 -2.61
N VAL A 18 -6.87 4.87 -3.80
CA VAL A 18 -7.07 3.44 -3.98
C VAL A 18 -5.70 2.76 -3.91
N ALA A 19 -5.31 2.31 -2.71
CA ALA A 19 -3.97 1.77 -2.46
C ALA A 19 -3.89 0.24 -2.54
N PHE A 20 -4.95 -0.49 -2.15
CA PHE A 20 -4.90 -1.96 -2.05
C PHE A 20 -5.91 -2.69 -2.95
N GLY A 21 -6.80 -1.95 -3.65
CA GLY A 21 -7.92 -2.52 -4.38
C GLY A 21 -7.58 -3.59 -5.45
N PRO A 22 -6.65 -3.38 -6.38
CA PRO A 22 -6.44 -4.29 -7.50
C PRO A 22 -5.28 -5.29 -7.32
N ALA A 23 -4.85 -5.62 -6.09
CA ALA A 23 -3.63 -6.40 -5.83
C ALA A 23 -3.58 -7.73 -6.61
N GLU A 24 -4.66 -8.52 -6.62
CA GLU A 24 -4.70 -9.79 -7.34
C GLU A 24 -4.53 -9.61 -8.85
N SER A 25 -5.19 -8.62 -9.45
CA SER A 25 -5.10 -8.35 -10.88
C SER A 25 -3.70 -7.85 -11.27
N GLN A 26 -3.07 -7.06 -10.42
CA GLN A 26 -1.69 -6.61 -10.60
C GLN A 26 -0.71 -7.78 -10.53
N TRP A 27 -0.83 -8.66 -9.51
CA TRP A 27 -0.02 -9.88 -9.42
C TRP A 27 -0.21 -10.78 -10.64
N ARG A 28 -1.44 -10.96 -11.12
CA ARG A 28 -1.74 -11.75 -12.32
C ARG A 28 -1.00 -11.21 -13.55
N ARG A 29 -1.01 -9.89 -13.75
CA ARG A 29 -0.30 -9.23 -14.84
C ARG A 29 1.22 -9.38 -14.74
N ILE A 30 1.77 -9.19 -13.55
CA ILE A 30 3.22 -9.36 -13.33
C ILE A 30 3.64 -10.81 -13.57
N LEU A 31 2.99 -11.77 -12.92
CA LEU A 31 3.40 -13.18 -13.01
C LEU A 31 3.18 -13.77 -14.41
N ALA A 32 2.23 -13.24 -15.17
CA ALA A 32 2.07 -13.63 -16.59
C ALA A 32 3.31 -13.28 -17.43
N ALA A 33 3.99 -12.16 -17.12
CA ALA A 33 5.22 -11.78 -17.83
C ALA A 33 6.42 -12.69 -17.50
N TYR A 34 6.33 -13.46 -16.41
CA TYR A 34 7.37 -14.41 -15.99
C TYR A 34 6.95 -15.88 -16.13
N ALA A 35 5.86 -16.17 -16.84
CA ALA A 35 5.27 -17.53 -16.90
C ALA A 35 6.28 -18.60 -17.31
N GLU A 36 7.16 -18.32 -18.28
CA GLU A 36 8.19 -19.25 -18.75
C GLU A 36 9.23 -19.56 -17.67
N HIS A 37 9.61 -18.54 -16.88
CA HIS A 37 10.60 -18.69 -15.78
C HIS A 37 10.00 -19.38 -14.55
N LEU A 38 8.69 -19.35 -14.42
CA LEU A 38 7.97 -19.95 -13.30
C LEU A 38 7.53 -21.39 -13.58
N ALA A 39 7.55 -21.83 -14.85
CA ALA A 39 7.12 -23.19 -15.21
C ALA A 39 7.88 -24.28 -14.45
N PRO A 40 7.23 -25.33 -13.93
CA PRO A 40 5.81 -25.71 -14.16
C PRO A 40 4.81 -25.07 -13.15
N LEU A 41 5.25 -24.13 -12.29
CA LEU A 41 4.38 -23.44 -11.34
C LEU A 41 3.36 -22.56 -12.08
N THR A 42 2.10 -22.68 -11.72
CA THR A 42 1.05 -21.83 -12.31
C THR A 42 1.01 -20.45 -11.66
N PRO A 43 0.65 -19.40 -12.42
CA PRO A 43 0.45 -18.07 -11.82
C PRO A 43 -0.54 -18.06 -10.65
N ALA A 44 -1.58 -18.88 -10.70
CA ALA A 44 -2.58 -18.98 -9.65
C ALA A 44 -1.97 -19.52 -8.34
N ALA A 45 -1.12 -20.54 -8.40
CA ALA A 45 -0.44 -21.09 -7.24
C ALA A 45 0.55 -20.06 -6.63
N ALA A 46 1.28 -19.32 -7.48
CA ALA A 46 2.16 -18.26 -7.04
C ALA A 46 1.38 -17.11 -6.36
N ILE A 47 0.25 -16.67 -6.92
CA ILE A 47 -0.62 -15.63 -6.33
C ILE A 47 -1.14 -16.08 -4.96
N ALA A 48 -1.62 -17.32 -4.84
CA ALA A 48 -2.10 -17.86 -3.57
C ALA A 48 -1.01 -17.82 -2.50
N ALA A 49 0.20 -18.31 -2.82
CA ALA A 49 1.34 -18.30 -1.90
C ALA A 49 1.76 -16.86 -1.51
N ILE A 50 1.78 -15.92 -2.44
CA ILE A 50 2.08 -14.51 -2.17
C ILE A 50 1.01 -13.91 -1.26
N THR A 51 -0.28 -14.21 -1.48
CA THR A 51 -1.39 -13.72 -0.67
C THR A 51 -1.29 -14.25 0.77
N ASP A 52 -0.99 -15.53 0.95
CA ASP A 52 -0.82 -16.14 2.26
C ASP A 52 0.38 -15.54 3.00
N SER A 53 1.53 -15.43 2.33
CA SER A 53 2.73 -14.80 2.89
C SER A 53 2.50 -13.33 3.26
N SER A 54 1.71 -12.59 2.47
CA SER A 54 1.32 -11.22 2.77
C SER A 54 0.46 -11.17 4.02
N ARG A 55 -0.56 -12.02 4.12
CA ARG A 55 -1.42 -12.10 5.30
C ARG A 55 -0.60 -12.37 6.56
N ASP A 56 0.31 -13.33 6.51
CA ASP A 56 1.18 -13.68 7.64
C ASP A 56 2.12 -12.54 8.05
N LEU A 57 2.68 -11.81 7.09
CA LEU A 57 3.56 -10.68 7.40
C LEU A 57 2.81 -9.57 8.13
N TRP A 58 1.60 -9.24 7.68
CA TRP A 58 0.83 -8.11 8.18
C TRP A 58 -0.05 -8.43 9.40
N ALA A 59 -0.21 -9.71 9.77
CA ALA A 59 -1.03 -10.13 10.90
C ALA A 59 -0.47 -9.70 12.26
N ASP A 60 0.85 -9.61 12.39
CA ASP A 60 1.51 -9.23 13.64
C ASP A 60 1.69 -7.72 13.75
N PRO A 61 1.18 -7.06 14.82
CA PRO A 61 1.24 -5.60 14.95
C PRO A 61 2.67 -5.03 15.00
N ALA A 62 3.64 -5.76 15.60
CA ALA A 62 5.02 -5.29 15.69
C ALA A 62 5.70 -5.35 14.31
N ARG A 63 5.47 -6.44 13.57
CA ARG A 63 5.93 -6.57 12.17
C ARG A 63 5.27 -5.52 11.28
N HIS A 64 3.96 -5.29 11.43
CA HIS A 64 3.24 -4.25 10.70
C HIS A 64 3.86 -2.87 10.95
N LYS A 65 4.11 -2.49 12.20
CA LYS A 65 4.75 -1.21 12.55
C LYS A 65 6.14 -1.08 11.93
N HIS A 66 6.93 -2.15 11.89
CA HIS A 66 8.26 -2.16 11.29
C HIS A 66 8.21 -2.02 9.75
N TRP A 67 7.37 -2.84 9.09
CA TRP A 67 7.37 -2.96 7.64
C TRP A 67 6.61 -1.84 6.91
N ARG A 68 5.66 -1.17 7.54
CA ARG A 68 4.94 -0.06 6.91
C ARG A 68 5.82 1.13 6.53
N HIS A 69 7.02 1.23 7.11
CA HIS A 69 8.04 2.20 6.73
C HIS A 69 8.98 1.71 5.62
N ARG A 70 8.87 0.43 5.23
CA ARG A 70 9.78 -0.25 4.28
C ARG A 70 8.98 -1.12 3.32
N ILE A 71 7.96 -0.55 2.70
CA ILE A 71 7.00 -1.32 1.87
C ILE A 71 7.70 -2.09 0.74
N GLY A 72 8.69 -1.51 0.07
CA GLY A 72 9.45 -2.18 -0.99
C GLY A 72 10.16 -3.44 -0.49
N GLU A 73 10.85 -3.33 0.66
CA GLU A 73 11.53 -4.47 1.29
C GLU A 73 10.52 -5.51 1.81
N ALA A 74 9.40 -5.05 2.39
CA ALA A 74 8.32 -5.94 2.84
C ALA A 74 7.79 -6.79 1.68
N ARG A 75 7.55 -6.19 0.52
CA ARG A 75 7.07 -6.90 -0.68
C ARG A 75 8.10 -7.90 -1.22
N ARG A 76 9.40 -7.55 -1.27
CA ARG A 76 10.46 -8.51 -1.59
C ARG A 76 10.47 -9.69 -0.61
N ARG A 77 10.31 -9.42 0.68
CA ARG A 77 10.23 -10.48 1.71
C ARG A 77 8.99 -11.36 1.54
N ILE A 78 7.83 -10.78 1.25
CA ILE A 78 6.59 -11.50 0.98
C ILE A 78 6.77 -12.47 -0.18
N VAL A 79 7.29 -11.99 -1.31
CA VAL A 79 7.51 -12.82 -2.50
C VAL A 79 8.52 -13.93 -2.22
N ALA A 80 9.65 -13.61 -1.57
CA ALA A 80 10.66 -14.61 -1.22
C ALA A 80 10.12 -15.69 -0.28
N ASN A 81 9.35 -15.33 0.74
CA ASN A 81 8.75 -16.30 1.66
C ASN A 81 7.71 -17.17 0.94
N ALA A 82 6.92 -16.61 0.04
CA ALA A 82 5.95 -17.35 -0.77
C ALA A 82 6.63 -18.43 -1.61
N PHE A 83 7.70 -18.07 -2.34
CA PHE A 83 8.43 -19.05 -3.13
C PHE A 83 9.22 -20.05 -2.27
N ALA A 84 9.73 -19.66 -1.10
CA ALA A 84 10.33 -20.59 -0.15
C ALA A 84 9.31 -21.63 0.36
N ALA A 85 8.08 -21.25 0.64
CA ALA A 85 7.00 -22.15 1.02
C ALA A 85 6.65 -23.13 -0.12
N LEU A 86 6.59 -22.65 -1.36
CA LEU A 86 6.38 -23.50 -2.54
C LEU A 86 7.52 -24.49 -2.75
N ALA A 87 8.78 -24.07 -2.54
CA ALA A 87 9.95 -24.95 -2.60
C ALA A 87 9.87 -26.06 -1.53
N ALA A 88 9.48 -25.69 -0.31
CA ALA A 88 9.28 -26.67 0.78
C ALA A 88 8.15 -27.66 0.48
N ALA A 89 7.18 -27.28 -0.35
CA ALA A 89 6.11 -28.16 -0.85
C ALA A 89 6.54 -28.98 -2.09
N GLY A 90 7.80 -28.89 -2.51
CA GLY A 90 8.35 -29.69 -3.61
C GLY A 90 8.20 -29.08 -4.99
N HIS A 91 7.81 -27.81 -5.11
CA HIS A 91 7.75 -27.14 -6.40
C HIS A 91 9.13 -26.60 -6.82
N ALA A 92 9.41 -26.63 -8.12
CA ALA A 92 10.51 -25.86 -8.67
C ALA A 92 10.17 -24.36 -8.56
N VAL A 93 11.12 -23.57 -8.06
CA VAL A 93 10.92 -22.13 -7.82
C VAL A 93 12.08 -21.33 -8.42
N PRO A 94 11.86 -20.06 -8.76
CA PRO A 94 12.90 -19.19 -9.27
C PRO A 94 13.96 -18.85 -8.22
N GLU A 95 15.11 -18.42 -8.70
CA GLU A 95 16.18 -17.89 -7.84
C GLU A 95 15.73 -16.62 -7.11
N ARG A 96 16.42 -16.31 -6.01
CA ARG A 96 16.12 -15.15 -5.17
C ARG A 96 16.14 -13.82 -5.93
N SER A 97 17.07 -13.65 -6.85
CA SER A 97 17.18 -12.46 -7.71
C SER A 97 15.91 -12.20 -8.52
N LEU A 98 15.32 -13.26 -9.10
CA LEU A 98 14.07 -13.16 -9.84
C LEU A 98 12.87 -12.89 -8.91
N CYS A 99 12.86 -13.44 -7.71
CA CYS A 99 11.84 -13.11 -6.70
C CYS A 99 11.87 -11.61 -6.35
N ASP A 100 13.06 -11.03 -6.18
CA ASP A 100 13.23 -9.62 -5.86
C ASP A 100 12.82 -8.74 -7.07
N GLU A 101 13.16 -9.13 -8.31
CA GLU A 101 12.73 -8.45 -9.53
C GLU A 101 11.20 -8.45 -9.68
N ILE A 102 10.54 -9.59 -9.44
CA ILE A 102 9.08 -9.71 -9.46
C ILE A 102 8.43 -8.75 -8.46
N ALA A 103 8.98 -8.68 -7.23
CA ALA A 103 8.49 -7.77 -6.20
C ALA A 103 8.68 -6.29 -6.58
N ASP A 104 9.81 -5.94 -7.17
CA ASP A 104 10.10 -4.57 -7.61
C ASP A 104 9.21 -4.14 -8.78
N ARG A 105 8.94 -5.04 -9.72
CA ARG A 105 7.96 -4.78 -10.78
C ARG A 105 6.56 -4.57 -10.26
N TYR A 106 6.16 -5.34 -9.24
CA TYR A 106 4.89 -5.11 -8.58
C TYR A 106 4.86 -3.74 -7.90
N ASN A 107 5.93 -3.33 -7.19
CA ASN A 107 6.03 -2.00 -6.59
C ASN A 107 5.84 -0.90 -7.64
N ALA A 108 6.59 -0.98 -8.75
CA ALA A 108 6.51 0.00 -9.82
C ALA A 108 5.11 0.09 -10.46
N LEU A 109 4.48 -1.07 -10.72
CA LEU A 109 3.12 -1.11 -11.27
C LEU A 109 2.10 -0.53 -10.30
N HIS A 110 2.16 -0.92 -9.03
CA HIS A 110 1.29 -0.42 -7.98
C HIS A 110 1.38 1.11 -7.87
N ASP A 111 2.60 1.65 -7.82
CA ASP A 111 2.80 3.09 -7.72
C ASP A 111 2.33 3.84 -8.98
N ALA A 112 2.49 3.24 -10.16
CA ALA A 112 2.01 3.82 -11.41
C ALA A 112 0.48 3.88 -11.48
N GLU A 113 -0.22 2.87 -10.97
CA GLU A 113 -1.67 2.73 -10.99
C GLU A 113 -2.38 3.39 -9.80
N LEU A 114 -1.63 3.93 -8.84
CA LEU A 114 -2.21 4.64 -7.71
C LEU A 114 -3.05 5.84 -8.19
N ALA A 115 -4.27 5.93 -7.72
CA ALA A 115 -5.23 6.98 -8.12
C ALA A 115 -6.11 7.41 -6.93
N CYS A 116 -6.70 8.58 -6.98
CA CYS A 116 -7.74 8.98 -6.05
C CYS A 116 -9.02 8.18 -6.29
N PHE A 117 -9.77 7.93 -5.21
CA PHE A 117 -11.15 7.48 -5.36
C PHE A 117 -11.97 8.50 -6.19
N PRO A 118 -12.92 8.03 -7.02
CA PRO A 118 -13.82 8.93 -7.75
C PRO A 118 -14.52 9.90 -6.80
N GLY A 119 -14.47 11.18 -7.09
CA GLY A 119 -15.10 12.23 -6.30
C GLY A 119 -14.35 12.62 -5.00
N ALA A 120 -13.17 12.07 -4.72
CA ALA A 120 -12.40 12.40 -3.52
C ALA A 120 -12.09 13.90 -3.44
N HIS A 121 -11.55 14.49 -4.50
CA HIS A 121 -11.25 15.92 -4.54
C HIS A 121 -12.49 16.78 -4.36
N ASP A 122 -13.57 16.50 -5.11
CA ASP A 122 -14.81 17.25 -5.01
C ASP A 122 -15.40 17.20 -3.59
N THR A 123 -15.30 16.04 -2.95
CA THR A 123 -15.76 15.86 -1.56
C THR A 123 -14.95 16.72 -0.59
N LEU A 124 -13.61 16.72 -0.70
CA LEU A 124 -12.74 17.53 0.16
C LEU A 124 -13.01 19.02 -0.06
N ASP A 125 -13.09 19.46 -1.31
CA ASP A 125 -13.34 20.86 -1.66
C ASP A 125 -14.73 21.29 -1.14
N ARG A 126 -15.76 20.44 -1.30
CA ARG A 126 -17.11 20.71 -0.77
C ARG A 126 -17.16 20.82 0.74
N LEU A 127 -16.44 19.96 1.47
CA LEU A 127 -16.36 20.05 2.93
C LEU A 127 -15.73 21.37 3.40
N LYS A 128 -14.68 21.83 2.72
CA LYS A 128 -14.05 23.14 3.00
C LYS A 128 -15.00 24.30 2.75
N GLU A 129 -15.74 24.30 1.64
CA GLU A 129 -16.78 25.31 1.35
C GLU A 129 -17.87 25.38 2.44
N LEU A 130 -18.17 24.24 3.07
CA LEU A 130 -19.11 24.13 4.18
C LEU A 130 -18.50 24.54 5.54
N GLY A 131 -17.24 25.00 5.55
CA GLY A 131 -16.54 25.46 6.75
C GLY A 131 -16.01 24.35 7.65
N VAL A 132 -15.90 23.13 7.14
CA VAL A 132 -15.32 22.01 7.89
C VAL A 132 -13.80 22.06 7.78
N ARG A 133 -13.08 22.02 8.89
CA ARG A 133 -11.62 21.93 8.92
C ARG A 133 -11.18 20.51 8.60
N LEU A 134 -10.20 20.38 7.71
CA LEU A 134 -9.70 19.08 7.26
C LEU A 134 -8.26 18.87 7.70
N ALA A 135 -7.96 17.71 8.28
CA ALA A 135 -6.59 17.26 8.53
C ALA A 135 -6.38 15.87 7.94
N LEU A 136 -5.15 15.60 7.49
CA LEU A 136 -4.71 14.31 6.97
C LEU A 136 -3.78 13.65 7.99
N ILE A 137 -4.05 12.40 8.37
CA ILE A 137 -3.19 11.61 9.26
C ILE A 137 -2.92 10.27 8.60
N THR A 138 -1.67 10.06 8.17
CA THR A 138 -1.28 8.83 7.49
C THR A 138 -0.06 8.16 8.12
N ASN A 139 -0.08 6.83 8.18
CA ASN A 139 1.06 6.03 8.62
C ASN A 139 1.99 5.73 7.45
N GLY A 140 3.26 5.45 7.77
CA GLY A 140 4.26 5.04 6.80
C GLY A 140 5.47 5.96 6.73
N ALA A 141 6.39 5.67 5.80
CA ALA A 141 7.62 6.42 5.61
C ALA A 141 7.37 7.85 5.10
N ALA A 142 8.21 8.79 5.52
CA ALA A 142 8.07 10.22 5.21
C ALA A 142 8.02 10.49 3.70
N GLU A 143 9.04 10.08 2.97
CA GLU A 143 9.20 10.37 1.55
C GLU A 143 8.06 9.81 0.68
N PRO A 144 7.71 8.50 0.72
CA PRO A 144 6.62 7.97 -0.11
C PRO A 144 5.26 8.60 0.18
N GLN A 145 4.93 8.83 1.45
CA GLN A 145 3.65 9.44 1.80
C GLN A 145 3.59 10.92 1.37
N ARG A 146 4.68 11.67 1.55
CA ARG A 146 4.77 13.06 1.07
C ARG A 146 4.68 13.14 -0.45
N ALA A 147 5.34 12.23 -1.17
CA ALA A 147 5.25 12.16 -2.62
C ALA A 147 3.80 11.93 -3.11
N LYS A 148 3.02 11.08 -2.43
CA LYS A 148 1.59 10.88 -2.72
C LYS A 148 0.80 12.18 -2.51
N VAL A 149 1.00 12.86 -1.37
CA VAL A 149 0.32 14.13 -1.05
C VAL A 149 0.57 15.18 -2.14
N ILE A 150 1.81 15.31 -2.60
CA ILE A 150 2.19 16.24 -3.68
C ILE A 150 1.58 15.79 -5.02
N ARG A 151 1.81 14.52 -5.41
CA ARG A 151 1.36 13.97 -6.70
C ARG A 151 -0.14 14.12 -6.92
N PHE A 152 -0.93 13.97 -5.86
CA PHE A 152 -2.39 14.06 -5.92
C PHE A 152 -2.92 15.45 -5.50
N ALA A 153 -2.07 16.47 -5.44
CA ALA A 153 -2.44 17.86 -5.14
C ALA A 153 -3.29 17.99 -3.85
N LEU A 154 -2.91 17.27 -2.80
CA LEU A 154 -3.64 17.25 -1.54
C LEU A 154 -3.18 18.30 -0.53
N GLU A 155 -1.98 18.87 -0.68
CA GLU A 155 -1.37 19.81 0.29
C GLU A 155 -2.27 20.99 0.65
N HIS A 156 -2.87 21.62 -0.35
CA HIS A 156 -3.71 22.82 -0.16
C HIS A 156 -5.14 22.50 0.32
N ARG A 157 -5.50 21.21 0.41
CA ARG A 157 -6.83 20.78 0.86
C ARG A 157 -6.91 20.58 2.36
N PHE A 158 -5.77 20.40 3.02
CA PHE A 158 -5.70 20.14 4.46
C PHE A 158 -5.03 21.29 5.20
N GLU A 159 -5.57 21.67 6.36
CA GLU A 159 -4.94 22.64 7.26
C GLU A 159 -3.74 22.03 8.01
N HIS A 160 -3.77 20.72 8.18
CA HIS A 160 -2.70 19.97 8.84
C HIS A 160 -2.50 18.63 8.13
N ILE A 161 -1.25 18.25 7.92
CA ILE A 161 -0.85 16.96 7.34
C ILE A 161 0.17 16.34 8.27
N GLN A 162 -0.22 15.21 8.89
CA GLN A 162 0.64 14.42 9.71
C GLN A 162 1.01 13.12 8.99
N ILE A 163 2.30 12.94 8.75
CA ILE A 163 2.89 11.72 8.21
C ILE A 163 3.73 11.09 9.32
N GLU A 164 3.47 9.82 9.65
CA GLU A 164 4.16 9.13 10.73
C GLU A 164 5.69 9.24 10.63
N GLY A 165 6.25 9.03 9.43
CA GLY A 165 7.69 9.09 9.20
C GLY A 165 8.31 10.47 9.38
N GLU A 166 7.53 11.55 9.26
CA GLU A 166 7.99 12.93 9.51
C GLU A 166 7.92 13.29 11.00
N HIS A 167 6.91 12.79 11.71
CA HIS A 167 6.63 13.18 13.10
C HIS A 167 7.16 12.17 14.13
N GLY A 168 7.54 10.97 13.70
CA GLY A 168 8.05 9.90 14.58
C GLY A 168 6.96 9.17 15.38
N PHE A 169 5.69 9.44 15.13
CA PHE A 169 4.54 8.76 15.72
C PHE A 169 3.35 8.74 14.75
N GLY A 170 2.47 7.76 14.91
CA GLY A 170 1.32 7.56 14.04
C GLY A 170 0.23 6.72 14.68
N LYS A 171 -0.84 6.48 13.95
CA LYS A 171 -1.98 5.69 14.42
C LYS A 171 -1.55 4.28 14.83
N PRO A 172 -2.03 3.75 15.97
CA PRO A 172 -3.07 4.25 16.87
C PRO A 172 -2.54 5.00 18.12
N GLU A 173 -1.37 5.63 18.07
CA GLU A 173 -0.82 6.37 19.21
C GLU A 173 -1.69 7.59 19.54
N GLU A 174 -1.96 7.86 20.83
CA GLU A 174 -2.84 8.96 21.29
C GLU A 174 -2.38 10.35 20.82
N ARG A 175 -1.09 10.51 20.53
CA ARG A 175 -0.49 11.77 20.04
C ARG A 175 -0.55 11.94 18.53
N ALA A 176 -1.14 10.96 17.79
CA ALA A 176 -1.30 11.00 16.35
C ALA A 176 -2.51 11.84 15.92
#